data_bbfe5abeecfe80bef02cbc8905633704
#
_entry.id   bbfe5abeecfe80bef02cbc8905633704
#
_cell.length_a   1.000
_cell.length_b   1.000
_cell.length_c   1.000
_cell.angle_alpha   90.00
_cell.angle_beta   90.00
_cell.angle_gamma   90.00
#
_symmetry.space_group_name_H-M   'P 1'
#
loop_
_entity.id
_entity.type
_entity.pdbx_description
1 polymer ?
#
loop_
_entity_poly.entity_id
_entity_poly.type
_entity_poly.pdbx_seq_one_letter_code
_entity_poly.pdbx_strand_id
1 'polypeptide(L)'
;MNSIKFNIIVIFILFSIINSTPAKEKVDNYSVYAKLPLLGEVEVQKIETELSIVDSTFEYSYYVAPTKIVDFFDKKITSGYILGSLENNSVNTDQYYLKTEKDDFSRIIEFSYINNVIHDVSVNPTYDTSKITNVSEIMITESVDPVTMFFKITNFEFINGCNKTIKVYDGKRRYDLKLSNPKITDESYICTLTHQKIAGYKPEKIKENKIYVSDLKFLVDENRSYKFSEVSLRNNNTDLIIKKN
;
A
#
# COMPACT_ATOMS: atom_id res chain seq x y z
N MET A 1 13.02 60.43 -53.24
CA MET A 1 13.65 60.20 -51.92
C MET A 1 12.62 59.42 -51.05
N ASN A 2 12.66 58.11 -51.03
CA ASN A 2 11.72 57.26 -50.29
C ASN A 2 12.30 56.92 -48.92
N SER A 3 11.63 57.38 -47.89
CA SER A 3 11.93 57.09 -46.51
C SER A 3 11.37 55.73 -46.12
N ILE A 4 12.25 54.76 -45.90
CA ILE A 4 11.92 53.45 -45.39
C ILE A 4 11.76 53.58 -43.87
N LYS A 5 10.50 53.44 -43.41
CA LYS A 5 10.21 53.30 -41.97
C LYS A 5 10.51 51.89 -41.52
N PHE A 6 11.54 51.72 -40.70
CA PHE A 6 11.86 50.46 -40.05
C PHE A 6 10.89 50.26 -38.86
N ASN A 7 9.92 49.34 -39.00
CA ASN A 7 9.09 48.89 -37.88
C ASN A 7 9.86 47.81 -37.09
N ILE A 8 10.36 48.22 -35.95
CA ILE A 8 10.91 47.25 -34.98
C ILE A 8 9.73 46.57 -34.25
N ILE A 9 9.43 45.36 -34.66
CA ILE A 9 8.51 44.49 -33.93
C ILE A 9 9.30 43.89 -32.75
N VAL A 10 9.08 44.44 -31.56
CA VAL A 10 9.58 43.86 -30.30
C VAL A 10 8.70 42.62 -29.99
N ILE A 11 9.18 41.46 -30.31
CA ILE A 11 8.58 40.21 -29.90
C ILE A 11 8.90 40.04 -28.41
N PHE A 12 7.91 40.34 -27.55
CA PHE A 12 7.91 39.94 -26.16
C PHE A 12 7.70 38.42 -26.10
N ILE A 13 8.80 37.68 -26.06
CA ILE A 13 8.75 36.26 -25.68
C ILE A 13 8.47 36.27 -24.17
N LEU A 14 7.20 36.15 -23.82
CA LEU A 14 6.76 35.76 -22.49
C LEU A 14 7.27 34.33 -22.24
N PHE A 15 8.46 34.21 -21.66
CA PHE A 15 8.88 33.01 -20.96
C PHE A 15 7.88 32.82 -19.81
N SER A 16 6.83 32.04 -20.04
CA SER A 16 6.04 31.44 -18.98
C SER A 16 7.02 30.52 -18.23
N ILE A 17 7.59 31.03 -17.16
CA ILE A 17 8.29 30.22 -16.18
C ILE A 17 7.16 29.34 -15.61
N ILE A 18 7.04 28.13 -16.12
CA ILE A 18 6.23 27.09 -15.51
C ILE A 18 6.98 26.82 -14.19
N ASN A 19 6.50 27.43 -13.12
CA ASN A 19 6.90 27.08 -11.76
C ASN A 19 6.37 25.67 -11.51
N SER A 20 7.08 24.65 -12.00
CA SER A 20 6.84 23.30 -11.57
C SER A 20 7.20 23.23 -10.09
N THR A 21 6.20 23.02 -9.25
CA THR A 21 6.44 22.72 -7.85
C THR A 21 7.40 21.53 -7.79
N PRO A 22 8.53 21.62 -7.07
CA PRO A 22 9.45 20.51 -7.01
C PRO A 22 8.71 19.28 -6.46
N ALA A 23 8.88 18.13 -7.10
CA ALA A 23 8.33 16.88 -6.63
C ALA A 23 8.84 16.61 -5.20
N LYS A 24 7.91 16.31 -4.29
CA LYS A 24 8.27 15.84 -2.95
C LYS A 24 8.47 14.34 -3.04
N GLU A 25 9.70 13.90 -2.95
CA GLU A 25 10.05 12.48 -2.94
C GLU A 25 10.33 12.00 -1.52
N LYS A 26 9.90 10.79 -1.21
CA LYS A 26 10.16 10.14 0.07
C LYS A 26 10.33 8.64 -0.15
N VAL A 27 11.49 8.13 0.23
CA VAL A 27 11.78 6.69 0.23
C VAL A 27 11.70 6.17 1.66
N ASP A 28 10.93 5.13 1.88
CA ASP A 28 10.84 4.42 3.15
C ASP A 28 11.24 2.95 2.95
N ASN A 29 12.04 2.43 3.88
CA ASN A 29 12.48 1.05 3.89
C ASN A 29 11.90 0.32 5.09
N TYR A 30 11.48 -0.93 4.88
CA TYR A 30 10.94 -1.78 5.93
C TYR A 30 11.58 -3.16 5.84
N SER A 31 11.78 -3.76 7.01
CA SER A 31 12.21 -5.15 7.13
C SER A 31 11.07 -6.02 7.67
N VAL A 32 10.89 -7.19 7.08
CA VAL A 32 9.93 -8.20 7.56
C VAL A 32 10.72 -9.28 8.29
N TYR A 33 10.38 -9.47 9.55
CA TYR A 33 10.97 -10.49 10.41
C TYR A 33 9.98 -11.62 10.66
N ALA A 34 10.47 -12.86 10.62
CA ALA A 34 9.78 -14.02 11.15
C ALA A 34 10.35 -14.33 12.54
N LYS A 35 9.48 -14.40 13.55
CA LYS A 35 9.89 -14.84 14.89
C LYS A 35 9.82 -16.36 14.97
N LEU A 36 10.96 -16.99 14.97
CA LEU A 36 11.11 -18.44 15.01
C LEU A 36 11.44 -18.93 16.42
N PRO A 37 10.85 -20.05 16.89
CA PRO A 37 11.31 -20.70 18.12
C PRO A 37 12.80 -20.98 18.03
N LEU A 38 13.57 -20.71 19.07
CA LEU A 38 15.02 -20.92 19.19
C LEU A 38 15.93 -19.95 18.41
N LEU A 39 15.50 -19.38 17.28
CA LEU A 39 16.32 -18.47 16.46
C LEU A 39 16.01 -16.99 16.69
N GLY A 40 14.88 -16.69 17.36
CA GLY A 40 14.44 -15.32 17.56
C GLY A 40 13.87 -14.68 16.29
N GLU A 41 14.11 -13.38 16.09
CA GLU A 41 13.67 -12.65 14.91
C GLU A 41 14.68 -12.82 13.77
N VAL A 42 14.23 -13.36 12.64
CA VAL A 42 15.01 -13.55 11.42
C VAL A 42 14.41 -12.68 10.32
N GLU A 43 15.21 -11.82 9.70
CA GLU A 43 14.78 -11.00 8.57
C GLU A 43 14.52 -11.90 7.35
N VAL A 44 13.28 -11.88 6.84
CA VAL A 44 12.84 -12.75 5.75
C VAL A 44 12.58 -12.02 4.45
N GLN A 45 12.17 -10.76 4.51
CA GLN A 45 11.92 -9.91 3.34
C GLN A 45 12.29 -8.47 3.64
N LYS A 46 12.54 -7.72 2.56
CA LYS A 46 12.69 -6.26 2.56
C LYS A 46 11.60 -5.64 1.71
N ILE A 47 11.07 -4.54 2.19
CA ILE A 47 10.09 -3.72 1.47
C ILE A 47 10.71 -2.34 1.28
N GLU A 48 10.76 -1.88 0.05
CA GLU A 48 11.14 -0.53 -0.32
C GLU A 48 9.93 0.17 -0.91
N THR A 49 9.68 1.39 -0.49
CA THR A 49 8.58 2.19 -1.03
C THR A 49 9.08 3.57 -1.38
N GLU A 50 8.55 4.12 -2.46
CA GLU A 50 8.84 5.46 -2.92
C GLU A 50 7.53 6.22 -3.14
N LEU A 51 7.43 7.38 -2.55
CA LEU A 51 6.30 8.30 -2.70
C LEU A 51 6.80 9.54 -3.44
N SER A 52 6.24 9.82 -4.59
CA SER A 52 6.42 11.05 -5.34
C SER A 52 5.11 11.83 -5.35
N ILE A 53 5.16 13.12 -5.00
CA ILE A 53 3.99 14.00 -5.00
C ILE A 53 4.32 15.23 -5.85
N VAL A 54 3.47 15.50 -6.84
CA VAL A 54 3.51 16.70 -7.66
C VAL A 54 2.13 17.36 -7.59
N ASP A 55 2.07 18.57 -7.06
CA ASP A 55 0.83 19.27 -6.73
C ASP A 55 -0.05 18.42 -5.79
N SER A 56 -1.20 17.93 -6.24
CA SER A 56 -2.08 17.03 -5.49
C SER A 56 -2.03 15.58 -5.98
N THR A 57 -1.31 15.30 -7.08
CA THR A 57 -1.17 13.95 -7.62
C THR A 57 -0.02 13.21 -6.94
N PHE A 58 -0.16 11.91 -6.76
CA PHE A 58 0.91 11.09 -6.20
C PHE A 58 1.10 9.79 -6.99
N GLU A 59 2.33 9.32 -6.95
CA GLU A 59 2.72 7.96 -7.26
C GLU A 59 3.36 7.35 -6.02
N TYR A 60 2.87 6.18 -5.62
CA TYR A 60 3.47 5.40 -4.55
C TYR A 60 3.85 4.02 -5.08
N SER A 61 5.13 3.82 -5.24
CA SER A 61 5.69 2.55 -5.67
C SER A 61 6.09 1.69 -4.47
N TYR A 62 6.18 0.39 -4.72
CA TYR A 62 6.41 -0.60 -3.69
C TYR A 62 7.12 -1.80 -4.29
N TYR A 63 8.19 -2.25 -3.64
CA TYR A 63 9.01 -3.37 -4.04
C TYR A 63 9.28 -4.27 -2.84
N VAL A 64 9.04 -5.56 -2.99
CA VAL A 64 9.29 -6.58 -1.95
C VAL A 64 10.18 -7.66 -2.51
N ALA A 65 11.28 -7.91 -1.83
CA ALA A 65 12.21 -8.97 -2.17
C ALA A 65 12.53 -9.84 -0.94
N PRO A 66 12.77 -11.14 -1.12
CA PRO A 66 13.26 -11.99 -0.06
C PRO A 66 14.69 -11.60 0.32
N THR A 67 15.06 -11.86 1.58
CA THR A 67 16.46 -11.78 2.00
C THR A 67 17.25 -12.97 1.44
N LYS A 68 18.57 -12.89 1.42
CA LYS A 68 19.45 -13.98 0.93
C LYS A 68 19.17 -15.34 1.57
N ILE A 69 18.71 -15.35 2.82
CA ILE A 69 18.39 -16.59 3.55
C ILE A 69 17.13 -17.23 2.97
N VAL A 70 16.12 -16.44 2.61
CA VAL A 70 14.84 -16.91 2.09
C VAL A 70 14.90 -17.10 0.57
N ASP A 71 15.70 -16.31 -0.13
CA ASP A 71 15.88 -16.37 -1.60
C ASP A 71 16.29 -17.77 -2.08
N PHE A 72 17.00 -18.52 -1.25
CA PHE A 72 17.36 -19.91 -1.55
C PHE A 72 16.13 -20.84 -1.65
N PHE A 73 15.04 -20.53 -0.91
CA PHE A 73 13.82 -21.36 -0.86
C PHE A 73 12.63 -20.76 -1.58
N ASP A 74 12.51 -19.43 -1.64
CA ASP A 74 11.39 -18.72 -2.25
C ASP A 74 11.85 -17.40 -2.87
N LYS A 75 12.15 -17.43 -4.18
CA LYS A 75 12.59 -16.28 -4.98
C LYS A 75 11.48 -15.33 -5.39
N LYS A 76 10.41 -15.28 -4.62
CA LYS A 76 9.25 -14.46 -4.95
C LYS A 76 9.54 -12.97 -4.78
N ILE A 77 9.54 -12.23 -5.89
CA ILE A 77 9.61 -10.77 -5.92
C ILE A 77 8.21 -10.22 -6.21
N THR A 78 7.87 -9.13 -5.57
CA THR A 78 6.62 -8.41 -5.84
C THR A 78 6.94 -6.93 -6.00
N SER A 79 6.50 -6.34 -7.09
CA SER A 79 6.59 -4.91 -7.36
C SER A 79 5.23 -4.36 -7.75
N GLY A 80 4.98 -3.10 -7.44
CA GLY A 80 3.70 -2.49 -7.78
C GLY A 80 3.70 -0.99 -7.52
N TYR A 81 2.63 -0.34 -7.94
CA TYR A 81 2.40 1.08 -7.67
C TYR A 81 0.91 1.38 -7.59
N ILE A 82 0.61 2.51 -6.99
CA ILE A 82 -0.67 3.20 -7.09
C ILE A 82 -0.44 4.61 -7.60
N LEU A 83 -1.35 5.09 -8.45
CA LEU A 83 -1.45 6.47 -8.90
C LEU A 83 -2.74 7.06 -8.37
N GLY A 84 -2.74 8.36 -8.06
CA GLY A 84 -3.96 9.01 -7.60
C GLY A 84 -3.75 10.44 -7.14
N SER A 85 -4.66 10.93 -6.30
CA SER A 85 -4.61 12.25 -5.71
C SER A 85 -4.75 12.22 -4.20
N LEU A 86 -4.15 13.22 -3.54
CA LEU A 86 -4.24 13.47 -2.09
C LEU A 86 -5.08 14.72 -1.87
N GLU A 87 -6.26 14.57 -1.27
CA GLU A 87 -7.18 15.67 -1.01
C GLU A 87 -7.71 15.58 0.43
N ASN A 88 -7.59 16.65 1.20
CA ASN A 88 -8.16 16.74 2.55
C ASN A 88 -7.85 15.52 3.46
N ASN A 89 -6.59 15.06 3.46
CA ASN A 89 -6.15 13.84 4.15
C ASN A 89 -6.85 12.56 3.66
N SER A 90 -7.37 12.58 2.44
CA SER A 90 -7.93 11.41 1.75
C SER A 90 -7.00 10.96 0.64
N VAL A 91 -6.86 9.66 0.50
CA VAL A 91 -6.13 9.01 -0.59
C VAL A 91 -7.16 8.56 -1.62
N ASN A 92 -7.14 9.19 -2.79
CA ASN A 92 -7.98 8.85 -3.94
C ASN A 92 -7.11 8.11 -4.93
N THR A 93 -7.32 6.81 -5.07
CA THR A 93 -6.57 5.97 -6.02
C THR A 93 -7.29 5.97 -7.36
N ASP A 94 -6.53 6.13 -8.46
CA ASP A 94 -7.02 6.05 -9.84
C ASP A 94 -6.60 4.74 -10.49
N GLN A 95 -5.37 4.27 -10.20
CA GLN A 95 -4.81 3.06 -10.76
C GLN A 95 -4.02 2.29 -9.69
N TYR A 96 -4.11 0.97 -9.79
CA TYR A 96 -3.28 0.02 -9.06
C TYR A 96 -2.68 -0.98 -10.03
N TYR A 97 -1.40 -1.24 -9.86
CA TYR A 97 -0.65 -2.25 -10.58
C TYR A 97 0.18 -3.08 -9.60
N LEU A 98 0.15 -4.40 -9.75
CA LEU A 98 1.00 -5.31 -9.01
C LEU A 98 1.53 -6.40 -9.93
N LYS A 99 2.83 -6.62 -9.92
CA LYS A 99 3.50 -7.74 -10.58
C LYS A 99 4.14 -8.64 -9.51
N THR A 100 3.89 -9.93 -9.61
CA THR A 100 4.55 -10.94 -8.79
C THR A 100 5.32 -11.87 -9.70
N GLU A 101 6.60 -12.08 -9.40
CA GLU A 101 7.50 -12.95 -10.14
C GLU A 101 8.07 -14.01 -9.20
N LYS A 102 8.09 -15.26 -9.66
CA LYS A 102 8.70 -16.38 -8.94
C LYS A 102 9.12 -17.44 -9.95
N ASP A 103 10.42 -17.73 -10.04
CA ASP A 103 10.99 -18.64 -11.02
C ASP A 103 10.48 -18.31 -12.45
N ASP A 104 9.84 -19.25 -13.13
CA ASP A 104 9.26 -19.06 -14.46
C ASP A 104 7.81 -18.54 -14.45
N PHE A 105 7.28 -18.21 -13.26
CA PHE A 105 5.90 -17.71 -13.11
C PHE A 105 5.88 -16.21 -12.90
N SER A 106 5.03 -15.53 -13.67
CA SER A 106 4.71 -14.12 -13.45
C SER A 106 3.20 -13.92 -13.42
N ARG A 107 2.73 -13.05 -12.54
CA ARG A 107 1.32 -12.61 -12.49
C ARG A 107 1.25 -11.11 -12.36
N ILE A 108 0.37 -10.52 -13.16
CA ILE A 108 0.03 -9.10 -13.13
C ILE A 108 -1.40 -8.95 -12.65
N ILE A 109 -1.64 -7.99 -11.77
CA ILE A 109 -2.95 -7.58 -11.26
C ILE A 109 -3.07 -6.07 -11.46
N GLU A 110 -4.14 -5.64 -12.09
CA GLU A 110 -4.40 -4.23 -12.38
C GLU A 110 -5.84 -3.89 -11.99
N PHE A 111 -6.01 -2.74 -11.33
CA PHE A 111 -7.33 -2.17 -11.07
C PHE A 111 -7.36 -0.75 -11.64
N SER A 112 -8.50 -0.36 -12.20
CA SER A 112 -8.84 1.04 -12.42
C SER A 112 -9.91 1.47 -11.43
N TYR A 113 -9.89 2.73 -11.05
CA TYR A 113 -10.85 3.31 -10.11
C TYR A 113 -11.62 4.45 -10.76
N ILE A 114 -12.90 4.57 -10.40
CA ILE A 114 -13.74 5.73 -10.71
C ILE A 114 -14.35 6.20 -9.39
N ASN A 115 -14.09 7.44 -9.00
CA ASN A 115 -14.59 8.02 -7.74
C ASN A 115 -14.20 7.16 -6.50
N ASN A 116 -12.96 6.69 -6.42
CA ASN A 116 -12.45 5.80 -5.37
C ASN A 116 -13.09 4.40 -5.28
N VAL A 117 -13.80 3.99 -6.31
CA VAL A 117 -14.45 2.69 -6.40
C VAL A 117 -13.71 1.85 -7.44
N ILE A 118 -13.32 0.62 -7.11
CA ILE A 118 -12.74 -0.31 -8.08
C ILE A 118 -13.78 -0.55 -9.18
N HIS A 119 -13.45 -0.15 -10.41
CA HIS A 119 -14.31 -0.26 -11.59
C HIS A 119 -13.94 -1.47 -12.46
N ASP A 120 -12.67 -1.58 -12.83
CA ASP A 120 -12.18 -2.70 -13.63
C ASP A 120 -11.09 -3.48 -12.87
N VAL A 121 -11.08 -4.79 -13.08
CA VAL A 121 -10.10 -5.71 -12.51
C VAL A 121 -9.54 -6.61 -13.60
N SER A 122 -8.24 -6.58 -13.79
CA SER A 122 -7.49 -7.47 -14.67
C SER A 122 -6.52 -8.33 -13.85
N VAL A 123 -6.51 -9.63 -14.10
CA VAL A 123 -5.60 -10.58 -13.46
C VAL A 123 -5.05 -11.54 -14.52
N ASN A 124 -3.75 -11.50 -14.78
CA ASN A 124 -3.11 -12.32 -15.80
C ASN A 124 -1.83 -13.01 -15.27
N PRO A 125 -1.73 -14.35 -15.30
CA PRO A 125 -2.82 -15.30 -15.56
C PRO A 125 -3.90 -15.27 -14.47
N THR A 126 -5.13 -15.60 -14.86
CA THR A 126 -6.28 -15.65 -13.92
C THR A 126 -6.07 -16.67 -12.82
N TYR A 127 -6.74 -16.48 -11.70
CA TYR A 127 -6.77 -17.47 -10.63
C TYR A 127 -7.76 -18.60 -10.94
N ASP A 128 -7.42 -19.83 -10.53
CA ASP A 128 -8.42 -20.88 -10.40
C ASP A 128 -9.32 -20.55 -9.18
N THR A 129 -10.57 -20.25 -9.47
CA THR A 129 -11.58 -19.88 -8.45
C THR A 129 -12.54 -21.03 -8.13
N SER A 130 -12.40 -22.20 -8.77
CA SER A 130 -13.34 -23.34 -8.64
C SER A 130 -13.52 -23.87 -7.22
N LYS A 131 -12.54 -23.68 -6.35
CA LYS A 131 -12.50 -24.21 -4.96
C LYS A 131 -12.58 -23.14 -3.89
N ILE A 132 -12.92 -21.91 -4.24
CA ILE A 132 -12.99 -20.79 -3.31
C ILE A 132 -14.39 -20.16 -3.34
N THR A 133 -14.74 -19.45 -2.27
CA THR A 133 -15.99 -18.70 -2.22
C THR A 133 -15.96 -17.55 -3.21
N ASN A 134 -17.11 -17.25 -3.79
CA ASN A 134 -17.25 -16.15 -4.73
C ASN A 134 -17.04 -14.78 -4.03
N VAL A 135 -16.36 -13.87 -4.72
CA VAL A 135 -16.28 -12.45 -4.34
C VAL A 135 -17.27 -11.71 -5.22
N SER A 136 -18.30 -11.11 -4.62
CA SER A 136 -19.30 -10.36 -5.37
C SER A 136 -18.76 -9.02 -5.83
N GLU A 137 -19.37 -8.46 -6.87
CA GLU A 137 -19.04 -7.12 -7.39
C GLU A 137 -19.13 -6.05 -6.30
N ILE A 138 -20.18 -6.08 -5.47
CA ILE A 138 -20.33 -5.15 -4.34
C ILE A 138 -19.14 -5.25 -3.37
N MET A 139 -18.65 -6.46 -3.09
CA MET A 139 -17.47 -6.62 -2.23
C MET A 139 -16.21 -6.03 -2.85
N ILE A 140 -16.08 -6.07 -4.17
CA ILE A 140 -14.95 -5.48 -4.91
C ILE A 140 -15.05 -3.96 -4.88
N THR A 141 -16.18 -3.41 -5.26
CA THR A 141 -16.40 -1.95 -5.36
C THR A 141 -16.25 -1.23 -4.02
N GLU A 142 -16.56 -1.89 -2.90
CA GLU A 142 -16.38 -1.34 -1.54
C GLU A 142 -14.95 -1.50 -0.99
N SER A 143 -14.02 -2.03 -1.78
CA SER A 143 -12.66 -2.34 -1.31
C SER A 143 -11.62 -1.36 -1.85
N VAL A 144 -10.46 -1.37 -1.20
CA VAL A 144 -9.21 -0.83 -1.75
C VAL A 144 -8.26 -1.98 -2.09
N ASP A 145 -7.24 -1.71 -2.89
CA ASP A 145 -6.15 -2.64 -3.18
C ASP A 145 -5.15 -2.76 -2.00
N PRO A 146 -4.29 -3.80 -1.99
CA PRO A 146 -3.31 -4.01 -0.91
C PRO A 146 -2.25 -2.91 -0.80
N VAL A 147 -1.86 -2.25 -1.89
CA VAL A 147 -0.84 -1.18 -1.86
C VAL A 147 -1.45 0.10 -1.28
N THR A 148 -2.66 0.48 -1.71
CA THR A 148 -3.43 1.57 -1.09
C THR A 148 -3.65 1.31 0.41
N MET A 149 -3.99 0.08 0.79
CA MET A 149 -4.12 -0.31 2.19
C MET A 149 -2.81 -0.12 2.95
N PHE A 150 -1.68 -0.62 2.40
CA PHE A 150 -0.36 -0.50 3.03
C PHE A 150 0.05 0.97 3.16
N PHE A 151 -0.13 1.78 2.10
CA PHE A 151 0.10 3.22 2.14
C PHE A 151 -0.70 3.90 3.25
N LYS A 152 -1.99 3.57 3.39
CA LYS A 152 -2.83 4.13 4.45
C LYS A 152 -2.35 3.73 5.85
N ILE A 153 -2.04 2.46 6.11
CA ILE A 153 -1.65 2.01 7.45
C ILE A 153 -0.25 2.46 7.87
N THR A 154 0.63 2.77 6.93
CA THR A 154 1.97 3.29 7.22
C THR A 154 2.02 4.82 7.35
N ASN A 155 0.93 5.52 7.02
CA ASN A 155 0.82 6.97 7.16
C ASN A 155 -0.38 7.31 8.06
N PHE A 156 -0.10 7.70 9.30
CA PHE A 156 -1.10 7.92 10.36
C PHE A 156 -2.20 8.91 9.98
N GLU A 157 -1.86 9.96 9.23
CA GLU A 157 -2.80 10.99 8.77
C GLU A 157 -3.96 10.42 7.93
N PHE A 158 -3.72 9.35 7.17
CA PHE A 158 -4.76 8.69 6.36
C PHE A 158 -5.55 7.65 7.14
N ILE A 159 -5.01 7.15 8.25
CA ILE A 159 -5.76 6.28 9.15
C ILE A 159 -6.71 7.12 10.02
N ASN A 160 -6.30 8.32 10.41
CA ASN A 160 -7.03 9.16 11.33
C ASN A 160 -7.48 8.40 12.59
N GLY A 161 -6.54 7.64 13.16
CA GLY A 161 -6.73 6.87 14.39
C GLY A 161 -7.28 5.45 14.22
N CYS A 162 -7.44 4.74 15.36
CA CYS A 162 -8.14 3.45 15.41
C CYS A 162 -9.67 3.64 15.29
N ASN A 163 -10.43 2.56 15.28
CA ASN A 163 -11.88 2.48 15.14
C ASN A 163 -12.41 2.62 13.72
N LYS A 164 -11.71 1.98 12.77
CA LYS A 164 -12.18 1.85 11.39
C LYS A 164 -11.92 0.46 10.83
N THR A 165 -12.62 0.15 9.77
CA THR A 165 -12.42 -1.06 8.97
C THR A 165 -11.96 -0.66 7.57
N ILE A 166 -10.83 -1.23 7.14
CA ILE A 166 -10.35 -1.14 5.75
C ILE A 166 -10.74 -2.44 5.06
N LYS A 167 -11.56 -2.34 4.03
CA LYS A 167 -11.98 -3.45 3.20
C LYS A 167 -10.96 -3.60 2.07
N VAL A 168 -10.36 -4.79 1.91
CA VAL A 168 -9.27 -5.01 0.94
C VAL A 168 -9.63 -6.12 -0.03
N TYR A 169 -9.36 -5.89 -1.32
CA TYR A 169 -9.45 -6.89 -2.37
C TYR A 169 -8.10 -7.02 -3.09
N ASP A 170 -7.55 -8.24 -3.16
CA ASP A 170 -6.21 -8.48 -3.71
C ASP A 170 -6.22 -9.08 -5.13
N GLY A 171 -7.36 -8.96 -5.85
CA GLY A 171 -7.56 -9.58 -7.16
C GLY A 171 -8.09 -11.02 -7.07
N LYS A 172 -8.13 -11.62 -5.88
CA LYS A 172 -8.64 -12.96 -5.61
C LYS A 172 -9.48 -13.03 -4.33
N ARG A 173 -9.04 -12.35 -3.27
CA ARG A 173 -9.55 -12.47 -1.91
C ARG A 173 -10.06 -11.13 -1.42
N ARG A 174 -11.16 -11.21 -0.68
CA ARG A 174 -11.74 -10.09 0.05
C ARG A 174 -11.54 -10.33 1.54
N TYR A 175 -10.92 -9.38 2.24
CA TYR A 175 -10.70 -9.42 3.68
C TYR A 175 -10.87 -8.05 4.31
N ASP A 176 -11.17 -8.02 5.60
CA ASP A 176 -11.26 -6.82 6.40
C ASP A 176 -10.05 -6.69 7.31
N LEU A 177 -9.50 -5.48 7.37
CA LEU A 177 -8.57 -5.06 8.40
C LEU A 177 -9.31 -4.09 9.33
N LYS A 178 -9.60 -4.53 10.54
CA LYS A 178 -10.27 -3.71 11.54
C LYS A 178 -9.25 -3.17 12.53
N LEU A 179 -9.16 -1.85 12.61
CA LEU A 179 -8.41 -1.11 13.62
C LEU A 179 -9.30 -0.80 14.81
N SER A 180 -8.84 -1.10 16.02
CA SER A 180 -9.61 -0.92 17.26
C SER A 180 -8.69 -0.70 18.46
N ASN A 181 -9.28 -0.45 19.64
CA ASN A 181 -8.63 -0.40 20.92
C ASN A 181 -7.39 0.49 20.97
N PRO A 182 -7.53 1.81 20.75
CA PRO A 182 -6.38 2.72 20.82
C PRO A 182 -5.74 2.70 22.21
N LYS A 183 -4.42 2.56 22.24
CA LYS A 183 -3.60 2.77 23.43
C LYS A 183 -2.65 3.92 23.11
N ILE A 184 -2.76 4.99 23.89
CA ILE A 184 -1.99 6.22 23.68
C ILE A 184 -1.08 6.41 24.88
N THR A 185 0.20 6.64 24.62
CA THR A 185 1.22 7.05 25.58
C THR A 185 1.91 8.31 25.08
N ASP A 186 2.77 8.91 25.90
CA ASP A 186 3.55 10.08 25.48
C ASP A 186 4.50 9.75 24.31
N GLU A 187 4.86 8.48 24.13
CA GLU A 187 5.84 8.02 23.13
C GLU A 187 5.21 7.27 21.94
N SER A 188 3.96 6.81 22.09
CA SER A 188 3.38 5.91 21.07
C SER A 188 1.86 5.95 21.00
N TYR A 189 1.38 5.59 19.80
CA TYR A 189 -0.02 5.30 19.50
C TYR A 189 -0.12 3.88 18.95
N ILE A 190 -0.89 3.02 19.59
CA ILE A 190 -1.01 1.60 19.23
C ILE A 190 -2.47 1.29 18.94
N CYS A 191 -2.74 0.69 17.77
CA CYS A 191 -4.04 0.11 17.44
C CYS A 191 -3.94 -1.42 17.48
N THR A 192 -4.99 -2.08 17.96
CA THR A 192 -5.20 -3.50 17.67
C THR A 192 -5.68 -3.63 16.25
N LEU A 193 -4.95 -4.37 15.42
CA LEU A 193 -5.29 -4.70 14.03
C LEU A 193 -5.82 -6.13 13.97
N THR A 194 -7.03 -6.33 13.48
CA THR A 194 -7.58 -7.66 13.24
C THR A 194 -7.78 -7.89 11.75
N HIS A 195 -7.34 -9.06 11.26
CA HIS A 195 -7.56 -9.51 9.90
C HIS A 195 -8.66 -10.57 9.87
N GLN A 196 -9.72 -10.32 9.09
CA GLN A 196 -10.85 -11.20 8.93
C GLN A 196 -11.03 -11.60 7.46
N LYS A 197 -11.05 -12.89 7.17
CA LYS A 197 -11.32 -13.45 5.83
C LYS A 197 -12.80 -13.32 5.52
N ILE A 198 -13.15 -12.76 4.35
CA ILE A 198 -14.55 -12.55 3.95
C ILE A 198 -14.95 -13.46 2.78
N ALA A 199 -14.22 -13.39 1.66
CA ALA A 199 -14.51 -14.18 0.46
C ALA A 199 -13.24 -14.45 -0.35
N GLY A 200 -13.29 -15.32 -1.37
CA GLY A 200 -12.11 -15.68 -2.17
C GLY A 200 -11.20 -16.71 -1.50
N TYR A 201 -11.65 -17.33 -0.43
CA TYR A 201 -10.94 -18.40 0.29
C TYR A 201 -11.70 -19.72 0.14
N LYS A 202 -11.03 -20.83 0.44
CA LYS A 202 -11.72 -22.12 0.57
C LYS A 202 -12.76 -22.03 1.69
N PRO A 203 -13.96 -22.64 1.52
CA PRO A 203 -15.06 -22.53 2.49
C PRO A 203 -14.67 -22.92 3.92
N GLU A 204 -13.84 -23.95 4.09
CA GLU A 204 -13.34 -24.38 5.40
C GLU A 204 -12.49 -23.30 6.07
N LYS A 205 -11.73 -22.51 5.31
CA LYS A 205 -10.88 -21.41 5.84
C LYS A 205 -11.69 -20.20 6.31
N ILE A 206 -12.89 -20.02 5.78
CA ILE A 206 -13.84 -19.01 6.27
C ILE A 206 -14.54 -19.53 7.53
N LYS A 207 -14.99 -20.81 7.51
CA LYS A 207 -15.65 -21.43 8.66
C LYS A 207 -14.76 -21.51 9.90
N GLU A 208 -13.47 -21.72 9.74
CA GLU A 208 -12.50 -21.66 10.85
C GLU A 208 -12.56 -20.33 11.60
N ASN A 209 -13.08 -19.27 10.97
CA ASN A 209 -13.22 -17.90 11.49
C ASN A 209 -12.00 -17.44 12.31
N LYS A 210 -10.79 -17.86 11.86
CA LYS A 210 -9.56 -17.44 12.52
C LYS A 210 -9.35 -15.96 12.32
N ILE A 211 -9.47 -15.23 13.42
CA ILE A 211 -9.14 -13.82 13.48
C ILE A 211 -7.66 -13.73 13.86
N TYR A 212 -6.87 -13.10 13.00
CA TYR A 212 -5.49 -12.80 13.30
C TYR A 212 -5.44 -11.44 13.97
N VAL A 213 -4.90 -11.40 15.17
CA VAL A 213 -4.79 -10.17 15.97
C VAL A 213 -3.34 -9.69 15.93
N SER A 214 -3.16 -8.41 15.72
CA SER A 214 -1.87 -7.76 15.54
C SER A 214 -1.85 -6.44 16.29
N ASP A 215 -0.66 -5.92 16.52
CA ASP A 215 -0.48 -4.55 17.02
C ASP A 215 0.10 -3.69 15.89
N LEU A 216 -0.56 -2.59 15.56
CA LEU A 216 -0.08 -1.54 14.66
C LEU A 216 0.40 -0.38 15.52
N LYS A 217 1.69 -0.10 15.48
CA LYS A 217 2.35 0.87 16.36
C LYS A 217 2.91 2.05 15.57
N PHE A 218 2.64 3.24 16.09
CA PHE A 218 3.25 4.50 15.69
C PHE A 218 4.03 5.07 16.86
N LEU A 219 5.18 5.66 16.60
CA LEU A 219 5.95 6.43 17.56
C LEU A 219 5.67 7.92 17.38
N VAL A 220 5.72 8.66 18.46
CA VAL A 220 5.65 10.13 18.45
C VAL A 220 7.03 10.68 18.13
N ASP A 221 7.14 11.51 17.08
CA ASP A 221 8.37 12.20 16.74
C ASP A 221 8.53 13.52 17.55
N GLU A 222 9.66 14.20 17.35
CA GLU A 222 9.99 15.47 18.01
C GLU A 222 8.95 16.58 17.74
N ASN A 223 8.24 16.49 16.61
CA ASN A 223 7.19 17.43 16.21
C ASN A 223 5.79 17.00 16.71
N ARG A 224 5.71 15.99 17.59
CA ARG A 224 4.48 15.36 18.07
C ARG A 224 3.62 14.76 16.95
N SER A 225 4.24 14.37 15.83
CA SER A 225 3.59 13.64 14.76
C SER A 225 3.75 12.14 14.96
N TYR A 226 2.74 11.37 14.55
CA TYR A 226 2.78 9.92 14.63
C TYR A 226 3.45 9.33 13.38
N LYS A 227 4.55 8.59 13.58
CA LYS A 227 5.27 7.90 12.51
C LYS A 227 5.12 6.40 12.67
N PHE A 228 4.79 5.71 11.57
CA PHE A 228 4.74 4.25 11.57
C PHE A 228 6.06 3.67 12.09
N SER A 229 5.95 2.72 13.00
CA SER A 229 7.08 1.99 13.57
C SER A 229 7.05 0.53 13.18
N GLU A 230 5.98 -0.17 13.55
CA GLU A 230 5.88 -1.60 13.30
C GLU A 230 4.43 -2.09 13.23
N VAL A 231 4.24 -3.21 12.56
CA VAL A 231 3.05 -4.05 12.69
C VAL A 231 3.47 -5.49 12.97
N SER A 232 2.95 -6.04 14.07
CA SER A 232 3.20 -7.42 14.48
C SER A 232 2.01 -8.30 14.10
N LEU A 233 2.16 -9.20 13.15
CA LEU A 233 1.15 -10.16 12.72
C LEU A 233 1.34 -11.46 13.49
N ARG A 234 0.49 -11.71 14.48
CA ARG A 234 0.56 -12.94 15.30
C ARG A 234 -0.18 -14.08 14.63
N ASN A 235 0.52 -15.17 14.37
CA ASN A 235 -0.04 -16.43 13.88
C ASN A 235 0.36 -17.55 14.84
N ASN A 236 -0.45 -18.63 14.95
CA ASN A 236 -0.23 -19.74 15.90
C ASN A 236 1.15 -20.37 15.82
N ASN A 237 1.85 -20.29 14.69
CA ASN A 237 3.13 -20.96 14.45
C ASN A 237 4.29 -20.01 14.16
N THR A 238 4.02 -18.77 13.78
CA THR A 238 5.06 -17.81 13.39
C THR A 238 4.53 -16.40 13.49
N ASP A 239 5.16 -15.57 14.28
CA ASP A 239 4.85 -14.14 14.29
C ASP A 239 5.64 -13.49 13.16
N LEU A 240 4.96 -12.68 12.34
CA LEU A 240 5.61 -11.81 11.36
C LEU A 240 5.58 -10.39 11.89
N ILE A 241 6.69 -9.70 11.78
CA ILE A 241 6.81 -8.31 12.23
C ILE A 241 7.36 -7.50 11.06
N ILE A 242 6.65 -6.45 10.67
CA ILE A 242 7.13 -5.46 9.69
C ILE A 242 7.58 -4.24 10.50
N LYS A 243 8.85 -3.87 10.37
CA LYS A 243 9.44 -2.69 11.04
C LYS A 243 9.91 -1.71 10.00
N LYS A 244 9.73 -0.42 10.28
CA LYS A 244 10.36 0.64 9.52
C LYS A 244 11.82 0.76 9.96
N ASN A 245 12.74 0.88 8.99
CA ASN A 245 14.16 1.05 9.21
C ASN A 245 14.51 2.51 9.45
#